data_43bb1efba19a73fc7c97d034b4d7203b
#
_entry.id   43bb1efba19a73fc7c97d034b4d7203b
#
_cell.length_a   1.000
_cell.length_b   1.000
_cell.length_c   1.000
_cell.angle_alpha   90.00
_cell.angle_beta   90.00
_cell.angle_gamma   90.00
#
_symmetry.space_group_name_H-M   'P 1'
#
loop_
_entity.id
_entity.type
_entity.pdbx_description
1 polymer ?
#
loop_
_entity_poly.entity_id
_entity_poly.type
_entity_poly.pdbx_seq_one_letter_code
_entity_poly.pdbx_strand_id
1 'polypeptide(L)'
;MATARKVLVDTTVTPFYHCISRCVRRAFLCGEENGHRKQWIEDRLKELAAIFAIDVCGFAILDNHLHVLLRLDLARAKAWSAEEVVKRWVELCPPK
;
A
#
# COMPACT_ATOMS: atom_id res chain seq x y z
N MET A 1 -17.66 5.39 13.86
CA MET A 1 -17.35 3.95 14.02
C MET A 1 -16.71 3.41 12.75
N ALA A 2 -15.62 2.69 12.87
CA ALA A 2 -14.94 2.15 11.70
C ALA A 2 -15.71 0.96 11.10
N THR A 3 -15.81 0.91 9.77
CA THR A 3 -16.41 -0.19 9.05
C THR A 3 -15.41 -1.35 8.95
N ALA A 4 -15.86 -2.57 9.15
CA ALA A 4 -14.99 -3.74 9.03
C ALA A 4 -14.43 -3.86 7.59
N ARG A 5 -13.16 -4.23 7.46
CA ARG A 5 -12.51 -4.34 6.14
C ARG A 5 -13.17 -5.33 5.21
N LYS A 6 -13.72 -6.43 5.74
CA LYS A 6 -14.44 -7.41 4.92
C LYS A 6 -15.67 -6.84 4.22
N VAL A 7 -16.19 -5.70 4.72
CA VAL A 7 -17.30 -4.99 4.10
C VAL A 7 -16.77 -4.01 3.04
N LEU A 8 -15.60 -3.40 3.30
CA LEU A 8 -14.98 -2.43 2.40
C LEU A 8 -14.21 -3.08 1.26
N VAL A 9 -13.65 -4.27 1.49
CA VAL A 9 -12.84 -4.98 0.50
C VAL A 9 -13.55 -6.28 0.12
N ASP A 10 -14.11 -6.30 -1.08
CA ASP A 10 -14.79 -7.47 -1.63
C ASP A 10 -14.32 -7.69 -3.06
N THR A 11 -13.42 -8.65 -3.24
CA THR A 11 -12.80 -8.94 -4.52
C THR A 11 -13.77 -9.58 -5.53
N THR A 12 -14.94 -10.02 -5.09
CA THR A 12 -15.99 -10.49 -6.00
C THR A 12 -16.69 -9.33 -6.69
N VAL A 13 -16.62 -8.13 -6.12
CA VAL A 13 -17.22 -6.91 -6.68
C VAL A 13 -16.21 -6.16 -7.55
N THR A 14 -15.01 -5.88 -7.02
CA THR A 14 -13.98 -5.15 -7.75
C THR A 14 -12.58 -5.50 -7.22
N PRO A 15 -11.58 -5.56 -8.10
CA PRO A 15 -10.18 -5.68 -7.67
C PRO A 15 -9.53 -4.33 -7.36
N PHE A 16 -10.21 -3.21 -7.64
CA PHE A 16 -9.65 -1.86 -7.47
C PHE A 16 -10.06 -1.22 -6.16
N TYR A 17 -9.11 -0.60 -5.47
CA TYR A 17 -9.34 0.06 -4.19
C TYR A 17 -8.58 1.37 -4.10
N HIS A 18 -9.26 2.41 -3.62
CA HIS A 18 -8.67 3.70 -3.34
C HIS A 18 -8.39 3.79 -1.83
N CYS A 19 -7.13 3.86 -1.47
CA CYS A 19 -6.68 3.95 -0.09
C CYS A 19 -6.22 5.37 0.24
N ILE A 20 -6.62 5.86 1.41
CA ILE A 20 -6.25 7.19 1.89
C ILE A 20 -5.60 7.05 3.26
N SER A 21 -4.45 7.67 3.43
CA SER A 21 -3.78 7.77 4.72
C SER A 21 -3.51 9.23 5.03
N ARG A 22 -3.88 9.69 6.22
CA ARG A 22 -3.70 11.08 6.64
C ARG A 22 -2.67 11.19 7.75
N CYS A 23 -1.95 12.32 7.78
CA CYS A 23 -1.04 12.61 8.86
C CYS A 23 -1.82 12.91 10.15
N VAL A 24 -1.30 12.40 11.27
CA VAL A 24 -1.91 12.61 12.58
C VAL A 24 -1.75 14.07 13.00
N ARG A 25 -2.79 14.62 13.67
CA ARG A 25 -2.78 15.97 14.23
C ARG A 25 -2.55 17.07 13.20
N ARG A 26 -2.98 16.84 11.96
CA ARG A 26 -2.84 17.80 10.86
C ARG A 26 -1.39 18.20 10.58
N ALA A 27 -0.43 17.37 10.92
CA ALA A 27 0.97 17.62 10.60
C ALA A 27 1.18 17.53 9.09
N PHE A 28 1.97 18.45 8.53
CA PHE A 28 2.31 18.46 7.12
C PHE A 28 3.63 17.72 6.90
N LEU A 29 3.62 16.42 7.20
CA LEU A 29 4.83 15.59 7.19
C LEU A 29 5.48 15.46 5.82
N CYS A 30 4.73 15.71 4.75
CA CYS A 30 5.22 15.68 3.37
C CYS A 30 5.27 17.06 2.72
N GLY A 31 5.15 18.15 3.50
CA GLY A 31 5.21 19.52 3.00
C GLY A 31 6.62 19.96 2.60
N GLU A 32 6.77 21.24 2.20
CA GLU A 32 8.03 21.78 1.66
C GLU A 32 9.26 21.46 2.53
N GLU A 33 9.15 21.62 3.84
CA GLU A 33 10.24 21.33 4.78
C GLU A 33 10.60 19.84 4.82
N ASN A 34 9.67 18.97 4.39
CA ASN A 34 9.83 17.53 4.40
C ASN A 34 9.61 16.92 3.01
N GLY A 35 9.92 17.67 1.95
CA GLY A 35 9.72 17.23 0.57
C GLY A 35 10.40 15.89 0.24
N HIS A 36 11.52 15.57 0.91
CA HIS A 36 12.22 14.30 0.74
C HIS A 36 11.36 13.10 1.16
N ARG A 37 10.38 13.29 2.05
CA ARG A 37 9.48 12.22 2.49
C ARG A 37 8.53 11.75 1.39
N LYS A 38 8.19 12.63 0.46
CA LYS A 38 7.40 12.25 -0.72
C LYS A 38 8.15 11.22 -1.57
N GLN A 39 9.44 11.41 -1.74
CA GLN A 39 10.28 10.45 -2.47
C GLN A 39 10.40 9.12 -1.70
N TRP A 40 10.54 9.17 -0.38
CA TRP A 40 10.56 7.95 0.46
C TRP A 40 9.29 7.13 0.27
N ILE A 41 8.14 7.80 0.28
CA ILE A 41 6.84 7.13 0.14
C ILE A 41 6.72 6.50 -1.25
N GLU A 42 7.12 7.23 -2.29
CA GLU A 42 7.11 6.71 -3.66
C GLU A 42 7.99 5.48 -3.80
N ASP A 43 9.22 5.54 -3.27
CA ASP A 43 10.16 4.43 -3.28
C ASP A 43 9.60 3.23 -2.51
N ARG A 44 8.97 3.47 -1.36
CA ARG A 44 8.37 2.41 -0.55
C ARG A 44 7.18 1.78 -1.24
N LEU A 45 6.36 2.55 -1.95
CA LEU A 45 5.25 2.01 -2.74
C LEU A 45 5.75 1.05 -3.83
N LYS A 46 6.85 1.38 -4.49
CA LYS A 46 7.48 0.51 -5.48
C LYS A 46 7.97 -0.80 -4.86
N GLU A 47 8.62 -0.72 -3.70
CA GLU A 47 9.07 -1.91 -2.95
C GLU A 47 7.90 -2.81 -2.56
N LEU A 48 6.84 -2.22 -2.01
CA LEU A 48 5.66 -2.96 -1.56
C LEU A 48 4.92 -3.59 -2.74
N ALA A 49 4.84 -2.91 -3.87
CA ALA A 49 4.22 -3.47 -5.07
C ALA A 49 4.98 -4.69 -5.59
N ALA A 50 6.31 -4.73 -5.38
CA ALA A 50 7.13 -5.88 -5.76
C ALA A 50 6.94 -7.07 -4.80
N ILE A 51 6.64 -6.80 -3.52
CA ILE A 51 6.47 -7.84 -2.49
C ILE A 51 5.05 -8.43 -2.52
N PHE A 52 4.03 -7.59 -2.62
CA PHE A 52 2.64 -8.00 -2.60
C PHE A 52 2.09 -8.30 -4.00
N ALA A 53 1.00 -9.08 -4.05
CA ALA A 53 0.28 -9.35 -5.31
C ALA A 53 -0.68 -8.19 -5.60
N ILE A 54 -0.13 -6.99 -5.75
CA ILE A 54 -0.88 -5.77 -6.04
C ILE A 54 -0.20 -4.99 -7.16
N ASP A 55 -1.01 -4.21 -7.87
CA ASP A 55 -0.53 -3.23 -8.83
C ASP A 55 -0.90 -1.84 -8.30
N VAL A 56 0.06 -0.93 -8.28
CA VAL A 56 -0.19 0.47 -7.95
C VAL A 56 -0.59 1.17 -9.25
N CYS A 57 -1.89 1.45 -9.39
CA CYS A 57 -2.44 2.06 -10.60
C CYS A 57 -2.23 3.57 -10.64
N GLY A 58 -2.10 4.19 -9.47
CA GLY A 58 -1.84 5.61 -9.36
C GLY A 58 -1.68 6.01 -7.90
N PHE A 59 -1.08 7.15 -7.68
CA PHE A 59 -0.94 7.70 -6.33
C PHE A 59 -0.81 9.21 -6.39
N ALA A 60 -1.12 9.86 -5.26
CA ALA A 60 -0.90 11.29 -5.07
C ALA A 60 -0.42 11.50 -3.65
N ILE A 61 0.75 12.10 -3.49
CA ILE A 61 1.37 12.38 -2.20
C ILE A 61 1.21 13.87 -1.93
N LEU A 62 0.30 14.20 -1.02
CA LEU A 62 0.01 15.57 -0.62
C LEU A 62 0.73 15.89 0.69
N ASP A 63 0.72 17.16 1.08
CA ASP A 63 1.47 17.60 2.26
C ASP A 63 1.05 16.90 3.55
N ASN A 64 -0.22 16.57 3.67
CA ASN A 64 -0.77 15.98 4.90
C ASN A 64 -1.52 14.66 4.68
N HIS A 65 -1.56 14.15 3.47
CA HIS A 65 -2.19 12.85 3.22
C HIS A 65 -1.72 12.22 1.92
N LEU A 66 -1.96 10.92 1.82
CA LEU A 66 -1.56 10.08 0.70
C LEU A 66 -2.80 9.39 0.12
N HIS A 67 -2.91 9.42 -1.21
CA HIS A 67 -3.90 8.65 -1.94
C HIS A 67 -3.20 7.59 -2.78
N VAL A 68 -3.68 6.36 -2.73
CA VAL A 68 -3.15 5.26 -3.55
C VAL A 68 -4.30 4.48 -4.17
N LEU A 69 -4.25 4.29 -5.47
CA LEU A 69 -5.19 3.44 -6.19
C LEU A 69 -4.50 2.10 -6.48
N LEU A 70 -5.03 1.03 -5.91
CA LEU A 70 -4.47 -0.31 -5.99
C LEU A 70 -5.38 -1.25 -6.78
N ARG A 71 -4.77 -2.21 -7.48
CA ARG A 71 -5.48 -3.38 -8.02
C ARG A 71 -4.92 -4.64 -7.35
N LEU A 72 -5.81 -5.45 -6.81
CA LEU A 72 -5.42 -6.73 -6.22
C LEU A 72 -5.30 -7.79 -7.32
N ASP A 73 -4.15 -8.44 -7.41
CA ASP A 73 -3.89 -9.51 -8.39
C ASP A 73 -4.05 -10.88 -7.71
N LEU A 74 -5.28 -11.35 -7.64
CA LEU A 74 -5.60 -12.61 -6.96
C LEU A 74 -4.99 -13.82 -7.69
N ALA A 75 -4.92 -13.78 -9.01
CA ALA A 75 -4.33 -14.87 -9.79
C ALA A 75 -2.85 -15.03 -9.43
N ARG A 76 -2.11 -13.91 -9.32
CA ARG A 76 -0.71 -13.92 -8.92
C ARG A 76 -0.54 -14.43 -7.49
N ALA A 77 -1.40 -13.98 -6.56
CA ALA A 77 -1.35 -14.43 -5.17
C ALA A 77 -1.61 -15.93 -5.03
N LYS A 78 -2.58 -16.45 -5.78
CA LYS A 78 -2.92 -17.88 -5.76
C LYS A 78 -1.82 -18.75 -6.37
N ALA A 79 -1.00 -18.19 -7.27
CA ALA A 79 0.11 -18.90 -7.88
C ALA A 79 1.32 -19.05 -6.94
N TRP A 80 1.37 -18.30 -5.85
CA TRP A 80 2.47 -18.39 -4.90
C TRP A 80 2.38 -19.64 -4.03
N SER A 81 3.52 -20.34 -3.88
CA SER A 81 3.65 -21.45 -2.92
C SER A 81 3.76 -20.89 -1.51
N ALA A 82 3.62 -21.77 -0.50
CA ALA A 82 3.82 -21.40 0.89
C ALA A 82 5.24 -20.86 1.12
N GLU A 83 6.23 -21.45 0.48
CA GLU A 83 7.63 -20.99 0.56
C GLU A 83 7.78 -19.57 -0.01
N GLU A 84 7.13 -19.29 -1.13
CA GLU A 84 7.18 -17.96 -1.73
C GLU A 84 6.54 -16.91 -0.82
N VAL A 85 5.43 -17.24 -0.18
CA VAL A 85 4.75 -16.36 0.78
C VAL A 85 5.66 -16.04 1.96
N VAL A 86 6.33 -17.05 2.52
CA VAL A 86 7.27 -16.87 3.63
C VAL A 86 8.45 -15.99 3.22
N LYS A 87 8.99 -16.23 2.04
CA LYS A 87 10.10 -15.44 1.50
C LYS A 87 9.72 -13.96 1.39
N ARG A 88 8.53 -13.66 0.88
CA ARG A 88 8.03 -12.30 0.74
C ARG A 88 7.77 -11.64 2.09
N TRP A 89 7.27 -12.41 3.05
CA TRP A 89 7.09 -11.94 4.43
C TRP A 89 8.42 -11.51 5.05
N VAL A 90 9.47 -12.29 4.84
CA VAL A 90 10.82 -11.97 5.36
C VAL A 90 11.36 -10.69 4.69
N GLU A 91 11.10 -10.49 3.40
CA GLU A 91 11.49 -9.24 2.71
C GLU A 91 10.77 -8.02 3.30
N LEU A 92 9.48 -8.17 3.66
CA LEU A 92 8.69 -7.09 4.24
C LEU A 92 9.09 -6.80 5.68
N CYS A 93 9.26 -7.85 6.48
CA CYS A 93 9.57 -7.77 7.91
C CYS A 93 10.81 -8.61 8.22
N PRO A 94 12.02 -8.09 7.89
CA PRO A 94 13.25 -8.85 8.14
C PRO A 94 13.41 -9.17 9.63
N PRO A 95 13.85 -10.39 9.98
CA PRO A 95 14.13 -10.72 11.38
C PRO A 95 15.28 -9.84 11.90
N LYS A 96 15.16 -9.44 13.14
CA LYS A 96 16.17 -8.61 13.81
C LYS A 96 17.32 -9.49 14.31
#